data_f8bac08ee71c697855ba0add60f5d5ad
#
_entry.id   f8bac08ee71c697855ba0add60f5d5ad
#
_cell.length_a   1.000
_cell.length_b   1.000
_cell.length_c   1.000
_cell.angle_alpha   90.00
_cell.angle_beta   90.00
_cell.angle_gamma   90.00
#
_symmetry.space_group_name_H-M   'P 1'
#
loop_
_entity.id
_entity.type
_entity.pdbx_description
1 polymer ?
#
loop_
_entity_poly.entity_id
_entity_poly.type
_entity_poly.pdbx_seq_one_letter_code
_entity_poly.pdbx_strand_id
1 'polypeptide(L)'
;PEQFARSSLESIEYSLAVTAEMRRVTDGILTARTDPDIQPGAVELVGHAKWLANRYDEYAAQRPSPAQLAEARAERAAAAYRERIRPLVELDPDQHDQVSRMVDRLLSEEFDRVVEIRKSRLTLGIGLAQQLHDGAEPTQALLRQADAEATDPRNVLTVGNVRYTSVTSTRGRFSTQGTVLRLFEDTHPAIKQAGLLSDDTGVIKFAIWKKSEWDETRPTPDPTDDGRTLIRSHRHPALREGDVVRCEDVVKRWYNGDPTFETRRDSTLTIVDRSTDDQSAHMSGDR
;
A
#
# COMPACT_ATOMS: atom_id res chain seq x y z
N PRO A 1 -6.97 26.14 1.52
CA PRO A 1 -6.18 24.92 1.38
C PRO A 1 -5.28 24.95 0.14
N GLU A 2 -5.79 25.38 -1.02
CA GLU A 2 -5.03 25.47 -2.27
C GLU A 2 -3.92 26.52 -2.26
N GLN A 3 -4.13 27.68 -1.61
CA GLN A 3 -3.11 28.72 -1.47
C GLN A 3 -1.92 28.22 -0.62
N PHE A 4 -2.17 27.39 0.39
CA PHE A 4 -1.09 26.86 1.24
C PHE A 4 -0.29 25.76 0.55
N ALA A 5 -0.93 24.94 -0.29
CA ALA A 5 -0.25 23.94 -1.11
C ALA A 5 0.61 24.58 -2.21
N ARG A 6 0.12 25.65 -2.84
CA ARG A 6 0.90 26.45 -3.81
C ARG A 6 2.10 27.10 -3.15
N SER A 7 1.91 27.77 -2.00
CA SER A 7 3.04 28.39 -1.29
C SER A 7 4.08 27.39 -0.83
N SER A 8 3.71 26.14 -0.54
CA SER A 8 4.65 25.08 -0.17
C SER A 8 5.45 24.58 -1.38
N LEU A 9 4.83 24.42 -2.55
CA LEU A 9 5.50 24.03 -3.79
C LEU A 9 6.43 25.12 -4.30
N GLU A 10 5.97 26.35 -4.36
CA GLU A 10 6.79 27.53 -4.71
C GLU A 10 7.98 27.67 -3.77
N SER A 11 7.78 27.36 -2.49
CA SER A 11 8.82 27.37 -1.45
C SER A 11 9.88 26.30 -1.68
N ILE A 12 9.48 25.08 -2.11
CA ILE A 12 10.42 24.00 -2.43
C ILE A 12 11.19 24.31 -3.71
N GLU A 13 10.52 24.78 -4.75
CA GLU A 13 11.14 25.16 -6.01
C GLU A 13 12.14 26.30 -5.83
N TYR A 14 11.78 27.32 -5.05
CA TYR A 14 12.69 28.41 -4.70
C TYR A 14 13.90 27.91 -3.91
N SER A 15 13.71 27.04 -2.91
CA SER A 15 14.79 26.44 -2.12
C SER A 15 15.75 25.62 -3.00
N LEU A 16 15.24 24.87 -3.96
CA LEU A 16 16.03 24.09 -4.90
C LEU A 16 16.82 25.02 -5.85
N ALA A 17 16.17 26.07 -6.35
CA ALA A 17 16.81 27.04 -7.23
C ALA A 17 17.95 27.80 -6.53
N VAL A 18 17.73 28.23 -5.27
CA VAL A 18 18.74 28.90 -4.45
C VAL A 18 19.90 27.94 -4.14
N THR A 19 19.63 26.69 -3.82
CA THR A 19 20.66 25.68 -3.53
C THR A 19 21.50 25.38 -4.80
N ALA A 20 20.86 25.27 -5.96
CA ALA A 20 21.57 25.06 -7.24
C ALA A 20 22.45 26.27 -7.60
N GLU A 21 21.96 27.49 -7.38
CA GLU A 21 22.72 28.70 -7.64
C GLU A 21 23.86 28.89 -6.65
N MET A 22 23.68 28.59 -5.37
CA MET A 22 24.75 28.57 -4.37
C MET A 22 25.84 27.57 -4.74
N ARG A 23 25.50 26.38 -5.22
CA ARG A 23 26.48 25.41 -5.73
C ARG A 23 27.28 25.98 -6.89
N ARG A 24 26.62 26.55 -7.89
CA ARG A 24 27.27 27.14 -9.07
C ARG A 24 28.23 28.28 -8.69
N VAL A 25 27.81 29.13 -7.72
CA VAL A 25 28.65 30.20 -7.21
C VAL A 25 29.84 29.66 -6.42
N THR A 26 29.64 28.62 -5.59
CA THR A 26 30.72 27.99 -4.81
C THR A 26 31.73 27.33 -5.74
N ASP A 27 31.27 26.62 -6.76
CA ASP A 27 32.14 25.99 -7.76
C ASP A 27 32.91 27.07 -8.57
N GLY A 28 32.26 28.19 -8.89
CA GLY A 28 32.90 29.34 -9.52
C GLY A 28 33.98 30.00 -8.65
N ILE A 29 33.74 30.11 -7.33
CA ILE A 29 34.72 30.64 -6.37
C ILE A 29 35.91 29.69 -6.22
N LEU A 30 35.67 28.36 -6.19
CA LEU A 30 36.74 27.35 -6.12
C LEU A 30 37.58 27.37 -7.41
N THR A 31 36.95 27.50 -8.56
CA THR A 31 37.65 27.60 -9.87
C THR A 31 38.46 28.87 -9.94
N ALA A 32 37.93 30.01 -9.50
CA ALA A 32 38.66 31.30 -9.48
C ALA A 32 39.85 31.34 -8.51
N ARG A 33 39.84 30.53 -7.42
CA ARG A 33 40.98 30.40 -6.48
C ARG A 33 42.13 29.61 -7.06
N THR A 34 41.91 28.79 -8.07
CA THR A 34 42.91 27.94 -8.70
C THR A 34 43.45 28.54 -10.00
N ASP A 35 42.87 29.63 -10.50
CA ASP A 35 43.30 30.29 -11.74
C ASP A 35 43.75 31.75 -11.38
N PRO A 36 45.09 32.04 -11.46
CA PRO A 36 45.65 33.35 -11.08
C PRO A 36 45.23 34.49 -11.99
N ASP A 37 44.64 34.23 -13.15
CA ASP A 37 44.25 35.27 -14.12
C ASP A 37 42.82 35.80 -13.94
N ILE A 38 42.04 35.26 -12.97
CA ILE A 38 40.60 35.64 -12.74
C ILE A 38 40.41 36.57 -11.51
N GLN A 39 41.37 37.42 -11.20
CA GLN A 39 41.26 38.27 -10.01
C GLN A 39 40.15 39.32 -9.98
N PRO A 40 39.68 39.95 -11.05
CA PRO A 40 38.56 40.92 -10.97
C PRO A 40 37.22 40.31 -10.71
N GLY A 41 36.94 39.08 -11.20
CA GLY A 41 35.64 38.38 -11.06
C GLY A 41 35.41 37.79 -9.65
N ALA A 42 36.47 37.57 -8.86
CA ALA A 42 36.33 36.97 -7.54
C ALA A 42 35.56 37.87 -6.55
N VAL A 43 35.69 39.19 -6.67
CA VAL A 43 35.00 40.17 -5.81
C VAL A 43 33.50 40.19 -6.10
N GLU A 44 33.13 40.12 -7.38
CA GLU A 44 31.71 40.03 -7.79
C GLU A 44 31.06 38.71 -7.35
N LEU A 45 31.78 37.60 -7.49
CA LEU A 45 31.32 36.28 -7.04
C LEU A 45 31.12 36.20 -5.53
N VAL A 46 32.03 36.78 -4.73
CA VAL A 46 31.88 36.87 -3.26
C VAL A 46 30.69 37.76 -2.89
N GLY A 47 30.53 38.90 -3.57
CA GLY A 47 29.36 39.76 -3.39
C GLY A 47 28.04 39.03 -3.70
N HIS A 48 28.00 38.30 -4.80
CA HIS A 48 26.83 37.49 -5.19
C HIS A 48 26.54 36.35 -4.18
N ALA A 49 27.57 35.65 -3.71
CA ALA A 49 27.42 34.62 -2.70
C ALA A 49 26.86 35.17 -1.36
N LYS A 50 27.34 36.32 -0.93
CA LYS A 50 26.80 37.00 0.25
C LYS A 50 25.35 37.43 0.08
N TRP A 51 25.00 37.95 -1.09
CA TRP A 51 23.62 38.33 -1.40
C TRP A 51 22.70 37.10 -1.37
N LEU A 52 23.11 35.97 -1.96
CA LEU A 52 22.35 34.71 -1.94
C LEU A 52 22.22 34.15 -0.52
N ALA A 53 23.29 34.21 0.30
CA ALA A 53 23.24 33.78 1.70
C ALA A 53 22.22 34.63 2.50
N ASN A 54 22.23 35.96 2.36
CA ASN A 54 21.27 36.83 3.02
C ASN A 54 19.83 36.52 2.56
N ARG A 55 19.60 36.30 1.27
CA ARG A 55 18.29 35.90 0.75
C ARG A 55 17.84 34.54 1.30
N TYR A 56 18.76 33.62 1.45
CA TYR A 56 18.45 32.31 2.04
C TYR A 56 18.08 32.44 3.53
N ASP A 57 18.80 33.28 4.28
CA ASP A 57 18.52 33.54 5.68
C ASP A 57 17.16 34.24 5.86
N GLU A 58 16.85 35.25 5.03
CA GLU A 58 15.53 35.88 4.99
C GLU A 58 14.42 34.87 4.71
N TYR A 59 14.63 33.98 3.74
CA TYR A 59 13.67 32.94 3.39
C TYR A 59 13.55 31.89 4.50
N ALA A 60 14.67 31.48 5.12
CA ALA A 60 14.67 30.56 6.25
C ALA A 60 13.94 31.13 7.46
N ALA A 61 14.05 32.44 7.69
CA ALA A 61 13.33 33.17 8.75
C ALA A 61 11.80 33.22 8.49
N GLN A 62 11.39 33.22 7.22
CA GLN A 62 9.97 33.20 6.83
C GLN A 62 9.38 31.77 6.80
N ARG A 63 10.22 30.76 6.92
CA ARG A 63 9.77 29.35 6.87
C ARG A 63 8.96 29.04 8.13
N PRO A 64 7.75 28.44 8.00
CA PRO A 64 6.98 28.08 9.17
C PRO A 64 7.78 27.11 10.02
N SER A 65 7.78 27.34 11.32
CA SER A 65 8.48 26.49 12.27
C SER A 65 7.96 25.04 12.21
N PRO A 66 8.76 24.03 12.58
CA PRO A 66 8.30 22.64 12.65
C PRO A 66 7.01 22.49 13.48
N ALA A 67 6.83 23.29 14.53
CA ALA A 67 5.63 23.32 15.34
C ALA A 67 4.42 23.83 14.56
N GLN A 68 4.55 24.94 13.83
CA GLN A 68 3.48 25.47 12.96
C GLN A 68 3.11 24.50 11.85
N LEU A 69 4.09 23.79 11.26
CA LEU A 69 3.81 22.76 10.26
C LEU A 69 3.09 21.56 10.87
N ALA A 70 3.44 21.15 12.09
CA ALA A 70 2.76 20.09 12.81
C ALA A 70 1.32 20.46 13.15
N GLU A 71 1.08 21.69 13.64
CA GLU A 71 -0.25 22.22 13.92
C GLU A 71 -1.13 22.27 12.66
N ALA A 72 -0.61 22.85 11.56
CA ALA A 72 -1.33 22.88 10.29
C ALA A 72 -1.62 21.50 9.69
N ARG A 73 -0.78 20.48 9.99
CA ARG A 73 -1.06 19.09 9.63
C ARG A 73 -2.17 18.52 10.50
N ALA A 74 -2.13 18.78 11.80
CA ALA A 74 -3.15 18.32 12.75
C ALA A 74 -4.52 18.93 12.43
N GLU A 75 -4.58 20.22 12.13
CA GLU A 75 -5.82 20.90 11.72
C GLU A 75 -6.40 20.31 10.43
N ARG A 76 -5.54 20.07 9.42
CA ARG A 76 -5.97 19.43 8.16
C ARG A 76 -6.47 18.01 8.38
N ALA A 77 -5.78 17.24 9.22
CA ALA A 77 -6.21 15.89 9.57
C ALA A 77 -7.55 15.90 10.31
N ALA A 78 -7.74 16.84 11.25
CA ALA A 78 -9.00 17.00 11.96
C ALA A 78 -10.15 17.47 11.04
N ALA A 79 -9.89 18.36 10.09
CA ALA A 79 -10.87 18.80 9.10
C ALA A 79 -11.26 17.63 8.16
N ALA A 80 -10.28 16.89 7.65
CA ALA A 80 -10.52 15.72 6.81
C ALA A 80 -11.30 14.62 7.56
N TYR A 81 -11.00 14.43 8.86
CA TYR A 81 -11.74 13.50 9.70
C TYR A 81 -13.19 13.93 9.88
N ARG A 82 -13.45 15.21 10.20
CA ARG A 82 -14.82 15.74 10.35
C ARG A 82 -15.62 15.57 9.04
N GLU A 83 -15.04 15.89 7.91
CA GLU A 83 -15.69 15.70 6.61
C GLU A 83 -15.98 14.22 6.34
N ARG A 84 -15.06 13.34 6.69
CA ARG A 84 -15.25 11.89 6.53
C ARG A 84 -16.38 11.32 7.37
N ILE A 85 -16.57 11.79 8.63
CA ILE A 85 -17.63 11.28 9.51
C ILE A 85 -18.96 12.00 9.32
N ARG A 86 -18.99 13.12 8.58
CA ARG A 86 -20.17 13.94 8.37
C ARG A 86 -21.40 13.15 7.96
N PRO A 87 -21.35 12.21 6.97
CA PRO A 87 -22.53 11.45 6.57
C PRO A 87 -23.15 10.66 7.72
N LEU A 88 -22.33 10.16 8.64
CA LEU A 88 -22.81 9.43 9.80
C LEU A 88 -23.44 10.36 10.87
N VAL A 89 -22.87 11.56 11.06
CA VAL A 89 -23.35 12.53 12.05
C VAL A 89 -24.67 13.20 11.63
N GLU A 90 -24.88 13.36 10.32
CA GLU A 90 -26.08 13.99 9.75
C GLU A 90 -27.30 13.05 9.67
N LEU A 91 -27.16 11.76 9.99
CA LEU A 91 -28.27 10.81 10.02
C LEU A 91 -29.24 11.13 11.17
N ASP A 92 -30.53 10.89 10.92
CA ASP A 92 -31.52 10.89 12.00
C ASP A 92 -31.39 9.65 12.90
N PRO A 93 -32.04 9.61 14.09
CA PRO A 93 -31.91 8.49 15.01
C PRO A 93 -32.33 7.14 14.42
N ASP A 94 -33.38 7.11 13.58
CA ASP A 94 -33.87 5.86 12.96
C ASP A 94 -32.86 5.34 11.93
N GLN A 95 -32.26 6.23 11.17
CA GLN A 95 -31.18 5.92 10.22
C GLN A 95 -29.92 5.44 10.95
N HIS A 96 -29.57 6.04 12.08
CA HIS A 96 -28.47 5.58 12.93
C HIS A 96 -28.66 4.13 13.38
N ASP A 97 -29.87 3.82 13.90
CA ASP A 97 -30.22 2.46 14.32
C ASP A 97 -30.17 1.47 13.14
N GLN A 98 -30.58 1.93 11.96
CA GLN A 98 -30.53 1.13 10.75
C GLN A 98 -29.09 0.84 10.31
N VAL A 99 -28.22 1.85 10.28
CA VAL A 99 -26.80 1.70 9.99
C VAL A 99 -26.15 0.76 10.99
N SER A 100 -26.46 0.91 12.29
CA SER A 100 -25.92 0.03 13.33
C SER A 100 -26.29 -1.43 13.09
N ARG A 101 -27.56 -1.72 12.79
CA ARG A 101 -28.02 -3.09 12.45
C ARG A 101 -27.35 -3.64 11.20
N MET A 102 -27.13 -2.81 10.17
CA MET A 102 -26.42 -3.23 8.96
C MET A 102 -24.94 -3.55 9.25
N VAL A 103 -24.28 -2.75 10.08
CA VAL A 103 -22.91 -3.03 10.52
C VAL A 103 -22.84 -4.32 11.32
N ASP A 104 -23.79 -4.54 12.27
CA ASP A 104 -23.86 -5.78 13.02
C ASP A 104 -24.02 -7.00 12.13
N ARG A 105 -24.81 -6.88 11.05
CA ARG A 105 -24.99 -7.94 10.08
C ARG A 105 -23.72 -8.22 9.25
N LEU A 106 -22.97 -7.18 8.86
CA LEU A 106 -21.70 -7.35 8.17
C LEU A 106 -20.62 -7.96 9.07
N LEU A 107 -20.68 -7.74 10.37
CA LEU A 107 -19.74 -8.29 11.36
C LEU A 107 -20.30 -9.54 12.08
N SER A 108 -21.39 -10.13 11.58
CA SER A 108 -21.95 -11.36 12.14
C SER A 108 -21.10 -12.58 11.76
N GLU A 109 -21.19 -13.63 12.59
CA GLU A 109 -20.53 -14.92 12.31
C GLU A 109 -20.95 -15.52 10.95
N GLU A 110 -22.17 -15.25 10.49
CA GLU A 110 -22.65 -15.71 9.19
C GLU A 110 -21.87 -15.06 8.03
N PHE A 111 -21.56 -13.76 8.16
CA PHE A 111 -20.81 -13.04 7.14
C PHE A 111 -19.31 -13.33 7.26
N ASP A 112 -18.81 -13.50 8.47
CA ASP A 112 -17.39 -13.86 8.73
C ASP A 112 -17.01 -15.21 8.10
N ARG A 113 -17.95 -16.13 7.98
CA ARG A 113 -17.77 -17.38 7.20
C ARG A 113 -17.55 -17.16 5.70
N VAL A 114 -17.84 -15.97 5.20
CA VAL A 114 -17.64 -15.60 3.79
C VAL A 114 -16.40 -14.73 3.64
N VAL A 115 -16.28 -13.72 4.47
CA VAL A 115 -15.23 -12.71 4.44
C VAL A 115 -14.87 -12.25 5.84
N GLU A 116 -13.63 -12.42 6.25
CA GLU A 116 -13.09 -11.78 7.46
C GLU A 116 -12.89 -10.29 7.21
N ILE A 117 -13.80 -9.46 7.70
CA ILE A 117 -13.71 -8.00 7.55
C ILE A 117 -12.75 -7.42 8.58
N ARG A 118 -11.73 -6.70 8.09
CA ARG A 118 -10.71 -6.04 8.94
C ARG A 118 -11.00 -4.57 9.24
N LYS A 119 -12.06 -4.01 8.67
CA LYS A 119 -12.46 -2.64 8.93
C LYS A 119 -13.16 -2.50 10.27
N SER A 120 -12.94 -1.35 10.91
CA SER A 120 -13.66 -1.03 12.16
C SER A 120 -15.14 -0.78 11.89
N ARG A 121 -15.99 -1.01 12.92
CA ARG A 121 -17.42 -0.66 12.92
C ARG A 121 -17.68 0.76 12.43
N LEU A 122 -16.86 1.72 12.88
CA LEU A 122 -16.97 3.12 12.47
C LEU A 122 -16.73 3.28 10.95
N THR A 123 -15.72 2.62 10.40
CA THR A 123 -15.42 2.71 8.97
C THR A 123 -16.54 2.13 8.10
N LEU A 124 -17.11 1.00 8.52
CA LEU A 124 -18.28 0.40 7.86
C LEU A 124 -19.52 1.30 7.98
N GLY A 125 -19.76 1.84 9.18
CA GLY A 125 -20.87 2.77 9.44
C GLY A 125 -20.81 4.03 8.58
N ILE A 126 -19.61 4.63 8.40
CA ILE A 126 -19.41 5.77 7.51
C ILE A 126 -19.74 5.40 6.05
N GLY A 127 -19.28 4.24 5.58
CA GLY A 127 -19.53 3.78 4.20
C GLY A 127 -21.02 3.55 3.93
N LEU A 128 -21.74 2.94 4.88
CA LEU A 128 -23.18 2.73 4.78
C LEU A 128 -23.95 4.06 4.87
N ALA A 129 -23.57 4.95 5.81
CA ALA A 129 -24.17 6.26 5.96
C ALA A 129 -24.04 7.11 4.69
N GLN A 130 -22.86 7.07 4.05
CA GLN A 130 -22.65 7.74 2.77
C GLN A 130 -23.60 7.22 1.68
N GLN A 131 -23.78 5.91 1.57
CA GLN A 131 -24.68 5.33 0.58
C GLN A 131 -26.16 5.70 0.84
N LEU A 132 -26.59 5.76 2.10
CA LEU A 132 -27.94 6.22 2.46
C LEU A 132 -28.10 7.71 2.14
N HIS A 133 -27.09 8.53 2.44
CA HIS A 133 -27.09 9.96 2.10
C HIS A 133 -27.17 10.18 0.56
N ASP A 134 -26.53 9.33 -0.22
CA ASP A 134 -26.60 9.33 -1.68
C ASP A 134 -27.92 8.75 -2.23
N GLY A 135 -28.89 8.43 -1.36
CA GLY A 135 -30.22 7.98 -1.73
C GLY A 135 -30.35 6.50 -2.02
N ALA A 136 -29.38 5.66 -1.61
CA ALA A 136 -29.51 4.22 -1.73
C ALA A 136 -30.53 3.66 -0.74
N GLU A 137 -31.34 2.71 -1.17
CA GLU A 137 -32.18 1.92 -0.29
C GLU A 137 -31.33 1.09 0.68
N PRO A 138 -31.73 0.92 1.96
CA PRO A 138 -30.92 0.25 2.99
C PRO A 138 -30.42 -1.15 2.59
N THR A 139 -31.28 -1.94 1.95
CA THR A 139 -30.91 -3.28 1.46
C THR A 139 -29.87 -3.20 0.37
N GLN A 140 -29.98 -2.24 -0.53
CA GLN A 140 -29.00 -2.01 -1.60
C GLN A 140 -27.67 -1.51 -1.03
N ALA A 141 -27.71 -0.61 -0.04
CA ALA A 141 -26.51 -0.12 0.64
C ALA A 141 -25.76 -1.28 1.32
N LEU A 142 -26.49 -2.15 2.04
CA LEU A 142 -25.89 -3.33 2.66
C LEU A 142 -25.26 -4.28 1.63
N LEU A 143 -25.94 -4.59 0.53
CA LEU A 143 -25.42 -5.48 -0.50
C LEU A 143 -24.20 -4.89 -1.21
N ARG A 144 -24.23 -3.61 -1.53
CA ARG A 144 -23.07 -2.92 -2.13
C ARG A 144 -21.88 -2.89 -1.18
N GLN A 145 -22.13 -2.66 0.12
CA GLN A 145 -21.07 -2.68 1.11
C GLN A 145 -20.50 -4.08 1.27
N ALA A 146 -21.35 -5.11 1.32
CA ALA A 146 -20.93 -6.50 1.39
C ALA A 146 -20.06 -6.90 0.17
N ASP A 147 -20.46 -6.52 -1.04
CA ASP A 147 -19.67 -6.77 -2.26
C ASP A 147 -18.34 -6.00 -2.24
N ALA A 148 -18.34 -4.76 -1.77
CA ALA A 148 -17.13 -3.96 -1.60
C ALA A 148 -16.17 -4.58 -0.57
N GLU A 149 -16.68 -5.13 0.55
CA GLU A 149 -15.85 -5.82 1.53
C GLU A 149 -15.32 -7.16 1.00
N ALA A 150 -16.14 -7.93 0.31
CA ALA A 150 -15.73 -9.20 -0.31
C ALA A 150 -14.60 -9.02 -1.36
N THR A 151 -14.51 -7.83 -1.91
CA THR A 151 -13.56 -7.49 -2.97
C THR A 151 -12.43 -6.56 -2.51
N ASP A 152 -12.41 -6.17 -1.24
CA ASP A 152 -11.31 -5.39 -0.64
C ASP A 152 -10.11 -6.32 -0.39
N PRO A 153 -8.93 -6.08 -1.01
CA PRO A 153 -7.77 -6.96 -0.84
C PRO A 153 -7.21 -6.98 0.60
N ARG A 154 -7.66 -6.08 1.47
CA ARG A 154 -7.30 -6.08 2.89
C ARG A 154 -8.11 -7.10 3.71
N ASN A 155 -9.27 -7.49 3.22
CA ASN A 155 -10.11 -8.52 3.82
C ASN A 155 -9.70 -9.90 3.31
N VAL A 156 -9.97 -10.93 4.08
CA VAL A 156 -9.65 -12.31 3.72
C VAL A 156 -10.92 -13.02 3.29
N LEU A 157 -11.00 -13.36 2.02
CA LEU A 157 -12.09 -14.13 1.46
C LEU A 157 -11.82 -15.62 1.69
N THR A 158 -12.80 -16.35 2.21
CA THR A 158 -12.67 -17.79 2.37
C THR A 158 -12.57 -18.50 1.01
N VAL A 159 -11.83 -19.59 0.95
CA VAL A 159 -11.47 -20.30 -0.29
C VAL A 159 -12.70 -20.72 -1.09
N GLY A 160 -13.72 -21.27 -0.42
CA GLY A 160 -14.96 -21.72 -1.08
C GLY A 160 -15.76 -20.58 -1.69
N ASN A 161 -15.64 -19.37 -1.15
CA ASN A 161 -16.41 -18.21 -1.61
C ASN A 161 -15.74 -17.43 -2.75
N VAL A 162 -14.46 -17.71 -3.05
CA VAL A 162 -13.78 -17.11 -4.22
C VAL A 162 -14.56 -17.38 -5.51
N ARG A 163 -15.23 -18.52 -5.63
CA ARG A 163 -16.05 -18.86 -6.82
C ARG A 163 -17.15 -17.83 -7.08
N TYR A 164 -17.81 -17.37 -6.02
CA TYR A 164 -19.00 -16.52 -6.10
C TYR A 164 -18.69 -15.03 -6.15
N THR A 165 -17.45 -14.64 -5.86
CA THR A 165 -17.06 -13.23 -5.88
C THR A 165 -17.12 -12.66 -7.28
N SER A 166 -17.82 -11.54 -7.45
CA SER A 166 -17.87 -10.82 -8.72
C SER A 166 -16.48 -10.29 -9.09
N VAL A 167 -15.96 -10.77 -10.21
CA VAL A 167 -14.63 -10.36 -10.72
C VAL A 167 -14.67 -8.95 -11.30
N THR A 168 -15.85 -8.39 -11.53
CA THR A 168 -16.04 -7.15 -12.28
C THR A 168 -15.84 -5.89 -11.46
N SER A 169 -16.09 -5.94 -10.15
CA SER A 169 -16.12 -4.75 -9.29
C SER A 169 -14.74 -4.25 -8.83
N THR A 170 -13.72 -5.11 -8.74
CA THR A 170 -12.42 -4.76 -8.14
C THR A 170 -11.21 -5.14 -8.98
N ARG A 171 -11.29 -5.06 -10.28
CA ARG A 171 -10.20 -5.52 -11.15
C ARG A 171 -9.81 -7.00 -10.93
N GLY A 172 -10.69 -7.78 -10.28
CA GLY A 172 -10.52 -9.21 -10.04
C GLY A 172 -9.45 -9.56 -9.00
N ARG A 173 -9.12 -8.64 -8.09
CA ARG A 173 -8.15 -8.87 -7.01
C ARG A 173 -8.86 -9.19 -5.71
N PHE A 174 -8.26 -10.05 -4.90
CA PHE A 174 -8.74 -10.43 -3.57
C PHE A 174 -7.60 -10.99 -2.73
N SER A 175 -7.84 -11.14 -1.43
CA SER A 175 -6.96 -11.86 -0.53
C SER A 175 -7.65 -13.10 0.01
N THR A 176 -6.90 -14.19 0.20
CA THR A 176 -7.41 -15.44 0.77
C THR A 176 -6.34 -16.09 1.63
N GLN A 177 -6.77 -16.97 2.53
CA GLN A 177 -5.86 -17.76 3.37
C GLN A 177 -6.34 -19.21 3.39
N GLY A 178 -5.40 -20.13 3.41
CA GLY A 178 -5.71 -21.55 3.49
C GLY A 178 -4.45 -22.40 3.62
N THR A 179 -4.66 -23.69 3.73
CA THR A 179 -3.60 -24.69 3.79
C THR A 179 -3.27 -25.19 2.39
N VAL A 180 -2.00 -25.29 2.06
CA VAL A 180 -1.54 -25.92 0.81
C VAL A 180 -1.83 -27.41 0.89
N LEU A 181 -2.88 -27.84 0.20
CA LEU A 181 -3.30 -29.27 0.22
C LEU A 181 -2.39 -30.15 -0.63
N ARG A 182 -2.00 -29.62 -1.79
CA ARG A 182 -1.17 -30.36 -2.76
C ARG A 182 -0.43 -29.39 -3.67
N LEU A 183 0.82 -29.75 -4.02
CA LEU A 183 1.59 -29.09 -5.08
C LEU A 183 1.61 -29.98 -6.34
N PHE A 184 1.57 -29.36 -7.51
CA PHE A 184 1.65 -30.05 -8.79
C PHE A 184 3.10 -30.11 -9.27
N GLU A 185 3.57 -31.31 -9.64
CA GLU A 185 4.94 -31.54 -10.12
C GLU A 185 5.13 -31.02 -11.55
N ASP A 186 4.19 -31.36 -12.44
CA ASP A 186 4.26 -31.00 -13.86
C ASP A 186 3.54 -29.67 -14.13
N THR A 187 4.26 -28.56 -14.00
CA THR A 187 3.73 -27.24 -14.28
C THR A 187 4.38 -26.61 -15.51
N HIS A 188 3.68 -25.68 -16.13
CA HIS A 188 4.24 -24.90 -17.24
C HIS A 188 5.54 -24.19 -16.80
N PRO A 189 6.62 -24.16 -17.65
CA PRO A 189 7.92 -23.59 -17.26
C PRO A 189 7.92 -22.15 -16.76
N ALA A 190 6.91 -21.36 -17.11
CA ALA A 190 6.71 -19.97 -16.61
C ALA A 190 6.08 -19.92 -15.20
N ILE A 191 5.56 -21.03 -14.70
CA ILE A 191 5.00 -21.14 -13.35
C ILE A 191 6.14 -21.54 -12.40
N LYS A 192 6.21 -20.89 -11.25
CA LYS A 192 7.15 -21.23 -10.18
C LYS A 192 6.63 -22.39 -9.36
N GLN A 193 5.38 -22.30 -8.91
CA GLN A 193 4.65 -23.33 -8.19
C GLN A 193 3.16 -23.23 -8.53
N ALA A 194 2.49 -24.36 -8.55
CA ALA A 194 1.04 -24.43 -8.63
C ALA A 194 0.53 -25.57 -7.75
N GLY A 195 -0.72 -25.49 -7.32
CA GLY A 195 -1.29 -26.49 -6.44
C GLY A 195 -2.74 -26.22 -6.07
N LEU A 196 -3.16 -26.82 -4.97
CA LEU A 196 -4.45 -26.67 -4.34
C LEU A 196 -4.28 -26.00 -2.98
N LEU A 197 -5.08 -24.95 -2.74
CA LEU A 197 -5.24 -24.29 -1.45
C LEU A 197 -6.62 -24.65 -0.90
N SER A 198 -6.72 -24.95 0.39
CA SER A 198 -7.98 -25.31 1.03
C SER A 198 -8.16 -24.61 2.37
N ASP A 199 -9.40 -24.38 2.73
CA ASP A 199 -9.85 -24.09 4.08
C ASP A 199 -11.08 -24.96 4.41
N ASP A 200 -11.78 -24.68 5.50
CA ASP A 200 -13.00 -25.38 5.91
C ASP A 200 -14.19 -25.14 4.96
N THR A 201 -14.11 -24.15 4.08
CA THR A 201 -15.19 -23.79 3.14
C THR A 201 -15.01 -24.40 1.75
N GLY A 202 -13.79 -24.79 1.36
CA GLY A 202 -13.56 -25.37 0.06
C GLY A 202 -12.10 -25.48 -0.37
N VAL A 203 -11.93 -25.74 -1.67
CA VAL A 203 -10.64 -25.92 -2.33
C VAL A 203 -10.57 -25.07 -3.58
N ILE A 204 -9.44 -24.42 -3.82
CA ILE A 204 -9.16 -23.64 -5.03
C ILE A 204 -7.78 -23.98 -5.61
N LYS A 205 -7.66 -23.94 -6.93
CA LYS A 205 -6.37 -24.03 -7.62
C LYS A 205 -5.62 -22.71 -7.53
N PHE A 206 -4.30 -22.76 -7.42
CA PHE A 206 -3.46 -21.56 -7.48
C PHE A 206 -2.27 -21.73 -8.41
N ALA A 207 -1.77 -20.62 -8.95
CA ALA A 207 -0.54 -20.55 -9.73
C ALA A 207 0.32 -19.35 -9.31
N ILE A 208 1.57 -19.62 -8.95
CA ILE A 208 2.59 -18.61 -8.67
C ILE A 208 3.44 -18.47 -9.92
N TRP A 209 3.36 -17.31 -10.58
CA TRP A 209 4.10 -17.07 -11.80
C TRP A 209 5.52 -16.56 -11.52
N LYS A 210 6.51 -17.05 -12.25
CA LYS A 210 7.89 -16.51 -12.17
C LYS A 210 7.95 -15.01 -12.49
N LYS A 211 7.12 -14.53 -13.43
CA LYS A 211 7.02 -13.11 -13.81
C LYS A 211 6.42 -12.20 -12.73
N SER A 212 5.81 -12.77 -11.68
CA SER A 212 5.33 -11.98 -10.53
C SER A 212 6.46 -11.63 -9.56
N GLU A 213 7.61 -12.29 -9.67
CA GLU A 213 8.82 -11.94 -8.94
C GLU A 213 9.64 -10.91 -9.73
N TRP A 214 10.27 -9.98 -9.02
CA TRP A 214 11.04 -8.93 -9.66
C TRP A 214 12.17 -8.41 -8.76
N ASP A 215 13.19 -7.88 -9.41
CA ASP A 215 14.26 -7.13 -8.79
C ASP A 215 14.25 -5.70 -9.35
N GLU A 216 14.24 -4.72 -8.47
CA GLU A 216 14.35 -3.32 -8.83
C GLU A 216 15.64 -2.74 -8.27
N THR A 217 16.49 -2.30 -9.17
CA THR A 217 17.74 -1.63 -8.83
C THR A 217 17.51 -0.13 -8.94
N ARG A 218 17.52 0.59 -7.82
CA ARG A 218 17.43 2.06 -7.82
C ARG A 218 18.74 2.65 -7.33
N PRO A 219 19.31 3.63 -8.05
CA PRO A 219 20.39 4.43 -7.50
C PRO A 219 19.89 5.14 -6.23
N THR A 220 20.66 5.10 -5.17
CA THR A 220 20.36 5.83 -3.93
C THR A 220 20.43 7.33 -4.20
N PRO A 221 19.44 8.13 -3.79
CA PRO A 221 19.49 9.58 -3.92
C PRO A 221 20.44 10.25 -2.91
N ASP A 222 21.11 9.48 -2.05
CA ASP A 222 22.02 10.00 -1.04
C ASP A 222 23.42 10.22 -1.65
N PRO A 223 23.90 11.47 -1.80
CA PRO A 223 25.21 11.76 -2.35
C PRO A 223 26.38 11.36 -1.44
N THR A 224 26.10 10.96 -0.19
CA THR A 224 27.12 10.46 0.76
C THR A 224 27.26 8.95 0.72
N ASP A 225 26.40 8.26 -0.02
CA ASP A 225 26.43 6.82 -0.16
C ASP A 225 27.38 6.43 -1.31
N ASP A 226 28.39 5.63 -1.01
CA ASP A 226 29.48 5.16 -1.93
C ASP A 226 28.99 4.39 -3.19
N GLY A 227 27.94 4.90 -3.84
CA GLY A 227 27.33 4.29 -5.02
C GLY A 227 26.53 3.03 -4.71
N ARG A 228 26.10 2.85 -3.46
CA ARG A 228 25.23 1.73 -3.05
C ARG A 228 23.92 1.80 -3.82
N THR A 229 23.63 0.73 -4.50
CA THR A 229 22.39 0.52 -5.22
C THR A 229 21.40 -0.15 -4.28
N LEU A 230 20.27 0.49 -3.99
CA LEU A 230 19.16 -0.17 -3.29
C LEU A 230 18.57 -1.21 -4.24
N ILE A 231 18.81 -2.49 -3.94
CA ILE A 231 18.12 -3.59 -4.61
C ILE A 231 16.86 -3.89 -3.82
N ARG A 232 15.72 -3.59 -4.40
CA ARG A 232 14.43 -4.11 -3.92
C ARG A 232 14.12 -5.37 -4.69
N SER A 233 14.01 -6.47 -3.98
CA SER A 233 13.58 -7.73 -4.57
C SER A 233 12.22 -8.12 -3.99
N HIS A 234 11.36 -8.62 -4.86
CA HIS A 234 10.09 -9.23 -4.48
C HIS A 234 10.15 -10.70 -4.90
N ARG A 235 10.14 -11.60 -3.91
CA ARG A 235 10.17 -13.05 -4.09
C ARG A 235 9.04 -13.68 -3.33
N HIS A 236 8.35 -14.61 -3.96
CA HIS A 236 7.39 -15.45 -3.27
C HIS A 236 8.12 -16.58 -2.53
N PRO A 237 7.68 -16.93 -1.32
CA PRO A 237 8.25 -18.06 -0.59
C PRO A 237 8.06 -19.36 -1.39
N ALA A 238 8.97 -20.31 -1.20
CA ALA A 238 8.74 -21.70 -1.62
C ALA A 238 7.74 -22.34 -0.65
N LEU A 239 6.60 -22.75 -1.18
CA LEU A 239 5.52 -23.38 -0.42
C LEU A 239 5.77 -24.88 -0.34
N ARG A 240 5.27 -25.49 0.74
CA ARG A 240 5.22 -26.94 0.96
C ARG A 240 3.78 -27.35 1.21
N GLU A 241 3.47 -28.63 1.00
CA GLU A 241 2.20 -29.20 1.43
C GLU A 241 2.07 -29.10 2.94
N GLY A 242 0.91 -28.72 3.44
CA GLY A 242 0.66 -28.43 4.84
C GLY A 242 0.96 -27.02 5.30
N ASP A 243 1.67 -26.20 4.53
CA ASP A 243 1.87 -24.77 4.89
C ASP A 243 0.54 -24.04 4.90
N VAL A 244 0.28 -23.23 5.94
CA VAL A 244 -0.81 -22.27 5.96
C VAL A 244 -0.32 -20.99 5.33
N VAL A 245 -0.94 -20.58 4.24
CA VAL A 245 -0.49 -19.45 3.41
C VAL A 245 -1.56 -18.41 3.30
N ARG A 246 -1.19 -17.16 3.53
CA ARG A 246 -1.98 -15.99 3.21
C ARG A 246 -1.52 -15.43 1.88
N CYS A 247 -2.47 -15.31 0.95
CA CYS A 247 -2.28 -14.78 -0.39
C CYS A 247 -3.00 -13.44 -0.49
N GLU A 248 -2.27 -12.35 -0.69
CA GLU A 248 -2.84 -11.00 -0.77
C GLU A 248 -2.71 -10.46 -2.20
N ASP A 249 -3.73 -9.70 -2.62
CA ASP A 249 -3.78 -9.03 -3.91
C ASP A 249 -3.60 -9.98 -5.11
N VAL A 250 -4.13 -11.21 -4.99
CA VAL A 250 -4.14 -12.21 -6.05
C VAL A 250 -5.32 -12.00 -7.01
N VAL A 251 -5.21 -12.51 -8.23
CA VAL A 251 -6.22 -12.32 -9.28
C VAL A 251 -6.96 -13.60 -9.56
N LYS A 252 -8.30 -13.55 -9.50
CA LYS A 252 -9.17 -14.66 -9.89
C LYS A 252 -9.10 -14.90 -11.40
N ARG A 253 -9.04 -16.17 -11.78
CA ARG A 253 -9.10 -16.67 -13.14
C ARG A 253 -10.02 -17.89 -13.22
N TRP A 254 -10.33 -18.26 -14.42
CA TRP A 254 -11.05 -19.49 -14.72
C TRP A 254 -10.18 -20.39 -15.58
N TYR A 255 -9.99 -21.62 -15.15
CA TYR A 255 -9.26 -22.63 -15.89
C TYR A 255 -10.09 -23.91 -15.97
N ASN A 256 -10.50 -24.30 -17.19
CA ASN A 256 -11.37 -25.45 -17.46
C ASN A 256 -12.70 -25.42 -16.65
N GLY A 257 -13.29 -24.24 -16.49
CA GLY A 257 -14.54 -24.07 -15.75
C GLY A 257 -14.41 -24.00 -14.22
N ASP A 258 -13.19 -24.16 -13.69
CA ASP A 258 -12.91 -24.02 -12.26
C ASP A 258 -12.30 -22.66 -11.92
N PRO A 259 -12.65 -22.08 -10.77
CA PRO A 259 -11.98 -20.89 -10.28
C PRO A 259 -10.53 -21.24 -9.90
N THR A 260 -9.63 -20.36 -10.26
CA THR A 260 -8.20 -20.43 -9.97
C THR A 260 -7.74 -19.05 -9.58
N PHE A 261 -6.73 -18.91 -8.74
CA PHE A 261 -6.09 -17.62 -8.59
C PHE A 261 -4.63 -17.64 -9.04
N GLU A 262 -4.17 -16.48 -9.44
CA GLU A 262 -2.82 -16.27 -9.95
C GLU A 262 -2.15 -15.11 -9.23
N THR A 263 -0.83 -15.23 -9.03
CA THR A 263 -0.02 -14.12 -8.54
C THR A 263 0.25 -13.10 -9.64
N ARG A 264 0.33 -11.84 -9.24
CA ARG A 264 0.75 -10.70 -10.03
C ARG A 264 1.97 -10.05 -9.38
N ARG A 265 2.51 -9.03 -10.04
CA ARG A 265 3.68 -8.29 -9.57
C ARG A 265 3.50 -7.69 -8.17
N ASP A 266 2.26 -7.34 -7.83
CA ASP A 266 1.89 -6.71 -6.55
C ASP A 266 1.38 -7.73 -5.52
N SER A 267 1.20 -9.00 -5.91
CA SER A 267 0.69 -10.03 -5.01
C SER A 267 1.74 -10.39 -3.95
N THR A 268 1.29 -10.56 -2.72
CA THR A 268 2.14 -10.99 -1.60
C THR A 268 1.67 -12.35 -1.08
N LEU A 269 2.61 -13.26 -0.88
CA LEU A 269 2.37 -14.55 -0.23
C LEU A 269 3.17 -14.59 1.07
N THR A 270 2.47 -14.87 2.16
CA THR A 270 3.09 -14.99 3.49
C THR A 270 2.74 -16.36 4.07
N ILE A 271 3.75 -17.11 4.49
CA ILE A 271 3.54 -18.34 5.24
C ILE A 271 3.18 -17.93 6.66
N VAL A 272 1.94 -18.22 7.07
CA VAL A 272 1.40 -17.92 8.40
C VAL A 272 1.81 -19.00 9.40
N ASP A 273 1.76 -20.25 8.95
CA ASP A 273 2.23 -21.42 9.70
C ASP A 273 2.91 -22.40 8.75
N ARG A 274 3.97 -23.03 9.21
CA ARG A 274 4.73 -23.98 8.41
C ARG A 274 4.52 -25.41 8.90
N SER A 275 4.23 -26.31 7.97
CA SER A 275 4.17 -27.72 8.26
C SER A 275 5.48 -28.22 8.89
N THR A 276 5.38 -28.82 10.07
CA THR A 276 6.53 -29.30 10.88
C THR A 276 6.92 -30.75 10.55
N ASP A 277 6.39 -31.36 9.49
CA ASP A 277 6.59 -32.76 9.17
C ASP A 277 8.05 -33.21 8.85
N ASP A 278 9.00 -32.27 8.82
CA ASP A 278 10.41 -32.57 8.46
C ASP A 278 11.32 -32.91 9.66
N GLN A 279 10.82 -32.94 10.91
CA GLN A 279 11.68 -33.23 12.09
C GLN A 279 11.75 -34.73 12.48
N SER A 280 10.90 -35.58 11.91
CA SER A 280 10.88 -37.00 12.29
C SER A 280 11.78 -37.93 11.44
N ALA A 281 12.32 -37.44 10.32
CA ALA A 281 13.13 -38.26 9.42
C ALA A 281 14.63 -38.37 9.80
N HIS A 282 15.14 -37.51 10.70
CA HIS A 282 16.56 -37.49 11.06
C HIS A 282 16.94 -38.20 12.38
N MET A 283 15.99 -38.80 13.08
CA MET A 283 16.29 -39.52 14.34
C MET A 283 16.28 -41.06 14.26
N SER A 284 16.27 -41.65 13.07
CA SER A 284 16.27 -43.13 12.91
C SER A 284 17.50 -43.67 12.19
N GLY A 285 18.67 -43.15 12.48
CA GLY A 285 19.91 -43.61 11.84
C GLY A 285 21.09 -43.65 12.77
N ASP A 286 20.95 -44.29 13.94
CA ASP A 286 22.13 -44.78 14.69
C ASP A 286 21.72 -45.86 15.70
N ARG A 287 21.81 -47.09 15.25
CA ARG A 287 22.02 -48.26 16.11
C ARG A 287 22.72 -49.35 15.30
#